data_15d8bfffd5c0a7868a54f245d22d892a
#
_entry.id   15d8bfffd5c0a7868a54f245d22d892a
#
_cell.length_a   1.000
_cell.length_b   1.000
_cell.length_c   1.000
_cell.angle_alpha   90.00
_cell.angle_beta   90.00
_cell.angle_gamma   90.00
#
_symmetry.space_group_name_H-M   'P 1'
#
loop_
_entity.id
_entity.type
_entity.pdbx_description
1 polymer ?
#
loop_
_entity_poly.entity_id
_entity_poly.type
_entity_poly.pdbx_seq_one_letter_code
_entity_poly.pdbx_strand_id
1 'polypeptide(L)'
;MKSLFDRTRVYTMTGEGSVSAEGADGIVVSLADNGSLALKDGCSYDDFDALCRANAQTDAEILLYIPALDEEQRKLLAHCAIRNAMWNRILFVSAAHKTLDALKAEYPEARISPVCDDNMVRPWIYAAYMGAPAYLMEAKEILLDADAWGSPTVDRAHNANVCIFAIGADDEDTVKALVRVGCDAVLTHDAVMARGLVW
;
A
#
# COMPACT_ATOMS: atom_id res chain seq x y z
N MET A 1 14.38 -16.63 -1.96
CA MET A 1 13.83 -16.08 -3.22
C MET A 1 14.06 -14.57 -3.19
N LYS A 2 14.38 -13.91 -4.29
CA LYS A 2 14.56 -12.45 -4.28
C LYS A 2 13.18 -11.78 -4.17
N SER A 3 13.07 -10.70 -3.38
CA SER A 3 11.94 -9.78 -3.43
C SER A 3 11.60 -9.43 -4.87
N LEU A 4 10.32 -9.19 -5.19
CA LEU A 4 9.91 -8.67 -6.50
C LEU A 4 10.46 -7.26 -6.75
N PHE A 5 10.97 -6.60 -5.71
CA PHE A 5 11.76 -5.37 -5.78
C PHE A 5 13.23 -5.69 -5.48
N ASP A 6 14.14 -4.84 -5.94
CA ASP A 6 15.57 -4.98 -5.67
C ASP A 6 15.92 -4.88 -4.18
N ARG A 7 15.04 -4.27 -3.38
CA ARG A 7 15.12 -4.13 -1.91
C ARG A 7 13.74 -3.96 -1.30
N THR A 8 13.62 -4.15 0.01
CA THR A 8 12.42 -3.78 0.76
C THR A 8 12.17 -2.27 0.65
N ARG A 9 10.94 -1.89 0.29
CA ARG A 9 10.53 -0.48 0.20
C ARG A 9 10.04 0.04 1.54
N VAL A 10 10.17 1.34 1.75
CA VAL A 10 9.69 2.04 2.95
C VAL A 10 8.60 3.02 2.57
N TYR A 11 7.43 2.89 3.19
CA TYR A 11 6.33 3.84 3.06
C TYR A 11 6.08 4.51 4.40
N THR A 12 6.02 5.84 4.40
CA THR A 12 5.70 6.60 5.60
C THR A 12 4.19 6.71 5.81
N MET A 13 3.75 6.38 7.01
CA MET A 13 2.38 6.62 7.47
C MET A 13 2.36 8.01 8.11
N THR A 14 2.05 9.04 7.34
CA THR A 14 2.07 10.42 7.83
C THR A 14 0.90 10.69 8.76
N GLY A 15 1.21 11.03 10.03
CA GLY A 15 0.30 11.80 10.88
C GLY A 15 0.59 13.28 10.66
N GLU A 16 -0.46 14.08 10.44
CA GLU A 16 -0.42 15.56 10.34
C GLU A 16 0.48 16.16 9.24
N GLY A 17 -0.11 16.48 8.08
CA GLY A 17 0.30 17.57 7.20
C GLY A 17 1.62 17.47 6.44
N SER A 18 2.42 16.44 6.61
CA SER A 18 3.63 16.25 5.82
C SER A 18 3.33 15.49 4.52
N VAL A 19 3.36 16.18 3.41
CA VAL A 19 3.14 15.63 2.05
C VAL A 19 4.44 15.12 1.44
N SER A 20 5.54 15.08 2.21
CA SER A 20 6.85 14.72 1.71
C SER A 20 7.22 13.29 2.08
N ALA A 21 7.66 12.53 1.08
CA ALA A 21 8.22 11.20 1.25
C ALA A 21 9.68 11.25 1.72
N GLU A 22 10.07 12.21 2.55
CA GLU A 22 11.44 12.39 2.99
C GLU A 22 11.93 11.12 3.71
N GLY A 23 12.94 10.48 3.16
CA GLY A 23 13.44 9.20 3.64
C GLY A 23 12.62 7.97 3.27
N ALA A 24 11.50 8.09 2.54
CA ALA A 24 10.63 6.98 2.14
C ALA A 24 10.55 6.81 0.61
N ASP A 25 10.14 5.62 0.15
CA ASP A 25 9.85 5.35 -1.27
C ASP A 25 8.43 5.82 -1.65
N GLY A 26 7.59 6.07 -0.66
CA GLY A 26 6.24 6.55 -0.87
C GLY A 26 5.53 6.93 0.42
N ILE A 27 4.29 7.36 0.26
CA ILE A 27 3.42 7.83 1.34
C ILE A 27 2.13 7.02 1.40
N VAL A 28 1.58 6.88 2.61
CA VAL A 28 0.28 6.26 2.85
C VAL A 28 -0.73 7.34 3.17
N VAL A 29 -1.83 7.36 2.45
CA VAL A 29 -2.93 8.30 2.64
C VAL A 29 -4.28 7.59 2.59
N SER A 30 -5.30 8.13 3.23
CA SER A 30 -6.65 7.58 3.23
C SER A 30 -7.65 8.59 2.67
N LEU A 31 -8.60 8.12 1.86
CA LEU A 31 -9.82 8.84 1.56
C LEU A 31 -10.86 8.54 2.64
N ALA A 32 -11.52 9.56 3.18
CA ALA A 32 -12.63 9.36 4.10
C ALA A 32 -13.91 8.91 3.38
N ASP A 33 -14.87 8.36 4.13
CA ASP A 33 -16.15 7.84 3.59
C ASP A 33 -16.98 8.87 2.82
N ASN A 34 -16.76 10.18 3.05
CA ASN A 34 -17.38 11.29 2.33
C ASN A 34 -16.61 11.72 1.08
N GLY A 35 -15.60 10.96 0.64
CA GLY A 35 -14.74 11.30 -0.50
C GLY A 35 -13.67 12.35 -0.20
N SER A 36 -13.49 12.76 1.07
CA SER A 36 -12.36 13.60 1.46
C SER A 36 -11.13 12.77 1.81
N LEU A 37 -9.92 13.31 1.57
CA LEU A 37 -8.70 12.69 2.04
C LEU A 37 -8.62 12.85 3.56
N ALA A 38 -8.70 11.76 4.28
CA ALA A 38 -8.37 11.72 5.68
C ALA A 38 -6.87 11.38 5.85
N LEU A 39 -6.04 12.41 5.73
CA LEU A 39 -4.93 12.49 6.67
C LEU A 39 -5.60 12.86 8.00
N LYS A 40 -5.74 12.00 8.93
CA LYS A 40 -6.36 12.11 10.26
C LYS A 40 -7.44 13.21 10.53
N ASP A 41 -7.53 14.26 9.70
CA ASP A 41 -8.38 15.45 9.80
C ASP A 41 -9.03 15.90 8.47
N GLY A 42 -9.49 14.95 7.66
CA GLY A 42 -10.48 15.20 6.60
C GLY A 42 -10.10 16.18 5.48
N CYS A 43 -9.46 15.71 4.44
CA CYS A 43 -9.17 16.47 3.21
C CYS A 43 -10.05 16.05 2.04
N SER A 44 -10.32 16.97 1.11
CA SER A 44 -11.19 16.80 -0.05
C SER A 44 -10.49 16.18 -1.27
N TYR A 45 -11.23 15.89 -2.35
CA TYR A 45 -10.64 15.52 -3.65
C TYR A 45 -9.65 16.57 -4.18
N ASP A 46 -9.82 17.84 -3.83
CA ASP A 46 -8.89 18.91 -4.17
C ASP A 46 -7.51 18.67 -3.52
N ASP A 47 -7.49 18.08 -2.33
CA ASP A 47 -6.25 17.75 -1.64
C ASP A 47 -5.58 16.52 -2.25
N PHE A 48 -6.35 15.53 -2.72
CA PHE A 48 -5.78 14.41 -3.48
C PHE A 48 -5.16 14.90 -4.80
N ASP A 49 -5.80 15.83 -5.49
CA ASP A 49 -5.22 16.44 -6.68
C ASP A 49 -3.96 17.25 -6.36
N ALA A 50 -3.98 18.01 -5.27
CA ALA A 50 -2.82 18.75 -4.79
C ALA A 50 -1.67 17.80 -4.41
N LEU A 51 -1.99 16.67 -3.74
CA LEU A 51 -1.03 15.60 -3.41
C LEU A 51 -0.41 14.99 -4.67
N CYS A 52 -1.23 14.62 -5.66
CA CYS A 52 -0.73 14.10 -6.93
C CYS A 52 0.19 15.10 -7.62
N ARG A 53 -0.19 16.37 -7.63
CA ARG A 53 0.58 17.45 -8.25
C ARG A 53 1.91 17.69 -7.55
N ALA A 54 1.94 17.67 -6.22
CA ALA A 54 3.15 17.83 -5.43
C ALA A 54 4.15 16.69 -5.66
N ASN A 55 3.66 15.46 -5.89
CA ASN A 55 4.50 14.28 -6.10
C ASN A 55 4.75 13.95 -7.59
N ALA A 56 4.20 14.72 -8.53
CA ALA A 56 4.34 14.47 -9.97
C ALA A 56 5.80 14.47 -10.45
N GLN A 57 6.67 15.26 -9.83
CA GLN A 57 8.09 15.42 -10.17
C GLN A 57 9.04 14.57 -9.29
N THR A 58 8.51 13.75 -8.40
CA THR A 58 9.28 12.82 -7.55
C THR A 58 9.14 11.40 -8.07
N ASP A 59 9.89 10.45 -7.52
CA ASP A 59 9.70 9.02 -7.76
C ASP A 59 8.81 8.36 -6.69
N ALA A 60 8.23 9.15 -5.78
CA ALA A 60 7.41 8.65 -4.69
C ALA A 60 6.15 7.95 -5.19
N GLU A 61 5.84 6.80 -4.59
CA GLU A 61 4.57 6.09 -4.76
C GLU A 61 3.54 6.55 -3.72
N ILE A 62 2.27 6.37 -4.03
CA ILE A 62 1.15 6.64 -3.10
C ILE A 62 0.41 5.34 -2.84
N LEU A 63 0.33 4.90 -1.58
CA LEU A 63 -0.65 3.92 -1.13
C LEU A 63 -1.91 4.69 -0.71
N LEU A 64 -2.97 4.55 -1.48
CA LEU A 64 -4.21 5.26 -1.25
C LEU A 64 -5.29 4.30 -0.73
N TYR A 65 -5.61 4.40 0.56
CA TYR A 65 -6.77 3.72 1.14
C TYR A 65 -8.06 4.39 0.67
N ILE A 66 -8.93 3.63 0.03
CA ILE A 66 -10.22 4.11 -0.48
C ILE A 66 -11.38 3.38 0.18
N PRO A 67 -12.46 4.09 0.56
CA PRO A 67 -13.71 3.49 1.03
C PRO A 67 -14.50 2.87 -0.13
N ALA A 68 -15.73 2.48 0.12
CA ALA A 68 -16.67 2.18 -0.94
C ALA A 68 -16.95 3.46 -1.76
N LEU A 69 -16.67 3.42 -3.06
CA LEU A 69 -16.85 4.54 -3.99
C LEU A 69 -17.89 4.21 -5.06
N ASP A 70 -18.74 5.17 -5.38
CA ASP A 70 -19.62 5.10 -6.55
C ASP A 70 -18.84 5.35 -7.86
N GLU A 71 -19.53 5.27 -9.00
CA GLU A 71 -18.92 5.41 -10.32
C GLU A 71 -18.34 6.84 -10.55
N GLU A 72 -19.04 7.88 -10.11
CA GLU A 72 -18.60 9.26 -10.27
C GLU A 72 -17.33 9.54 -9.47
N GLN A 73 -17.31 9.06 -8.22
CA GLN A 73 -16.16 9.17 -7.33
C GLN A 73 -14.94 8.43 -7.88
N ARG A 74 -15.12 7.20 -8.41
CA ARG A 74 -14.01 6.45 -9.05
C ARG A 74 -13.46 7.19 -10.28
N LYS A 75 -14.35 7.74 -11.12
CA LYS A 75 -13.94 8.54 -12.30
C LYS A 75 -13.16 9.79 -11.91
N LEU A 76 -13.62 10.49 -10.87
CA LEU A 76 -12.94 11.69 -10.37
C LEU A 76 -11.54 11.35 -9.85
N LEU A 77 -11.43 10.27 -9.06
CA LEU A 77 -10.17 9.77 -8.53
C LEU A 77 -9.19 9.43 -9.66
N ALA A 78 -9.66 8.65 -10.64
CA ALA A 78 -8.86 8.28 -11.81
C ALA A 78 -8.42 9.51 -12.61
N HIS A 79 -9.32 10.46 -12.83
CA HIS A 79 -9.01 11.70 -13.55
C HIS A 79 -7.92 12.50 -12.86
N CYS A 80 -7.98 12.68 -11.54
CA CYS A 80 -6.94 13.37 -10.76
C CYS A 80 -5.58 12.69 -10.90
N ALA A 81 -5.54 11.36 -10.77
CA ALA A 81 -4.30 10.59 -10.87
C ALA A 81 -3.70 10.63 -12.29
N ILE A 82 -4.53 10.46 -13.32
CA ILE A 82 -4.09 10.41 -14.72
C ILE A 82 -3.56 11.78 -15.18
N ARG A 83 -4.31 12.88 -14.91
CA ARG A 83 -3.90 14.22 -15.34
C ARG A 83 -2.58 14.69 -14.73
N ASN A 84 -2.22 14.17 -13.54
CA ASN A 84 -0.97 14.46 -12.86
C ASN A 84 0.13 13.43 -13.14
N ALA A 85 -0.05 12.50 -14.08
CA ALA A 85 0.86 11.42 -14.42
C ALA A 85 1.24 10.51 -13.20
N MET A 86 0.34 10.40 -12.22
CA MET A 86 0.55 9.60 -11.01
C MET A 86 -0.07 8.20 -11.08
N TRP A 87 -0.89 7.89 -12.10
CA TRP A 87 -1.69 6.68 -12.18
C TRP A 87 -0.90 5.39 -11.89
N ASN A 88 0.25 5.22 -12.50
CA ASN A 88 1.10 4.03 -12.36
C ASN A 88 1.87 3.99 -11.03
N ARG A 89 1.83 5.07 -10.27
CA ARG A 89 2.51 5.20 -8.97
C ARG A 89 1.56 5.19 -7.78
N ILE A 90 0.27 4.94 -8.04
CA ILE A 90 -0.74 4.78 -7.00
C ILE A 90 -1.09 3.31 -6.86
N LEU A 91 -1.07 2.80 -5.62
CA LEU A 91 -1.65 1.52 -5.24
C LEU A 91 -2.94 1.80 -4.47
N PHE A 92 -4.09 1.45 -5.06
CA PHE A 92 -5.40 1.62 -4.43
C PHE A 92 -5.67 0.48 -3.46
N VAL A 93 -5.85 0.80 -2.20
CA VAL A 93 -6.01 -0.16 -1.10
C VAL A 93 -7.44 -0.05 -0.56
N SER A 94 -8.14 -1.16 -0.38
CA SER A 94 -9.51 -1.13 0.15
C SER A 94 -9.95 -2.45 0.77
N ALA A 95 -10.75 -2.36 1.84
CA ALA A 95 -11.59 -3.44 2.34
C ALA A 95 -12.92 -3.56 1.54
N ALA A 96 -13.31 -2.51 0.82
CA ALA A 96 -14.46 -2.54 -0.09
C ALA A 96 -14.08 -3.18 -1.44
N HIS A 97 -13.93 -4.50 -1.48
CA HIS A 97 -13.39 -5.23 -2.63
C HIS A 97 -14.19 -5.01 -3.93
N LYS A 98 -15.50 -4.77 -3.84
CA LYS A 98 -16.33 -4.42 -5.01
C LYS A 98 -15.89 -3.10 -5.67
N THR A 99 -15.38 -2.15 -4.87
CA THR A 99 -14.82 -0.90 -5.40
C THR A 99 -13.53 -1.17 -6.18
N LEU A 100 -12.66 -2.05 -5.67
CA LEU A 100 -11.45 -2.44 -6.37
C LEU A 100 -11.75 -3.20 -7.66
N ASP A 101 -12.70 -4.14 -7.65
CA ASP A 101 -13.14 -4.87 -8.85
C ASP A 101 -13.69 -3.91 -9.91
N ALA A 102 -14.56 -2.96 -9.50
CA ALA A 102 -15.10 -1.96 -10.41
C ALA A 102 -14.01 -1.05 -10.97
N LEU A 103 -13.09 -0.58 -10.12
CA LEU A 103 -11.95 0.23 -10.55
C LEU A 103 -11.07 -0.52 -11.56
N LYS A 104 -10.80 -1.81 -11.31
CA LYS A 104 -10.01 -2.66 -12.20
C LYS A 104 -10.73 -2.95 -13.53
N ALA A 105 -12.06 -3.10 -13.50
CA ALA A 105 -12.87 -3.29 -14.70
C ALA A 105 -12.93 -2.02 -15.57
N GLU A 106 -13.05 -0.84 -14.93
CA GLU A 106 -13.06 0.47 -15.62
C GLU A 106 -11.66 0.87 -16.11
N TYR A 107 -10.63 0.53 -15.33
CA TYR A 107 -9.22 0.88 -15.58
C TYR A 107 -8.33 -0.36 -15.38
N PRO A 108 -8.13 -1.20 -16.41
CA PRO A 108 -7.37 -2.46 -16.30
C PRO A 108 -5.94 -2.32 -15.77
N GLU A 109 -5.31 -1.16 -15.99
CA GLU A 109 -3.96 -0.85 -15.51
C GLU A 109 -3.92 -0.43 -14.03
N ALA A 110 -5.09 -0.27 -13.36
CA ALA A 110 -5.13 0.13 -11.95
C ALA A 110 -4.36 -0.90 -11.09
N ARG A 111 -3.45 -0.41 -10.27
CA ARG A 111 -2.77 -1.21 -9.25
C ARG A 111 -3.66 -1.23 -8.02
N ILE A 112 -4.10 -2.40 -7.63
CA ILE A 112 -5.03 -2.58 -6.50
C ILE A 112 -4.41 -3.48 -5.43
N SER A 113 -4.83 -3.31 -4.18
CA SER A 113 -4.51 -4.21 -3.08
C SER A 113 -5.74 -4.39 -2.19
N PRO A 114 -6.31 -5.59 -2.12
CA PRO A 114 -7.34 -5.86 -1.14
C PRO A 114 -6.73 -5.89 0.26
N VAL A 115 -7.51 -5.46 1.23
CA VAL A 115 -7.22 -5.59 2.66
C VAL A 115 -8.41 -6.30 3.30
N CYS A 116 -8.17 -7.18 4.26
CA CYS A 116 -9.22 -7.86 5.01
C CYS A 116 -9.04 -7.59 6.49
N ASP A 117 -10.16 -7.30 7.17
CA ASP A 117 -10.18 -7.06 8.62
C ASP A 117 -10.03 -8.37 9.42
N ASP A 118 -10.34 -9.51 8.79
CA ASP A 118 -10.22 -10.84 9.37
C ASP A 118 -9.03 -11.61 8.77
N ASN A 119 -8.38 -12.45 9.58
CA ASN A 119 -7.28 -13.32 9.17
C ASN A 119 -7.73 -14.31 8.09
N MET A 120 -7.48 -13.98 6.84
CA MET A 120 -7.71 -14.91 5.72
C MET A 120 -6.65 -16.00 5.69
N VAL A 121 -7.09 -17.23 5.56
CA VAL A 121 -6.19 -18.37 5.29
C VAL A 121 -5.73 -18.28 3.82
N ARG A 122 -4.54 -17.81 3.57
CA ARG A 122 -3.93 -17.64 2.22
C ARG A 122 -4.43 -16.39 1.48
N PRO A 123 -4.29 -15.21 2.05
CA PRO A 123 -4.77 -13.95 1.44
C PRO A 123 -4.15 -13.66 0.06
N TRP A 124 -2.91 -14.10 -0.20
CA TRP A 124 -2.24 -13.96 -1.49
C TRP A 124 -2.96 -14.68 -2.65
N ILE A 125 -3.67 -15.77 -2.40
CA ILE A 125 -4.46 -16.45 -3.43
C ILE A 125 -5.62 -15.54 -3.86
N TYR A 126 -6.28 -14.91 -2.91
CA TYR A 126 -7.34 -13.96 -3.18
C TYR A 126 -6.83 -12.71 -3.91
N ALA A 127 -5.71 -12.14 -3.45
CA ALA A 127 -5.06 -11.02 -4.14
C ALA A 127 -4.68 -11.37 -5.58
N ALA A 128 -4.09 -12.55 -5.81
CA ALA A 128 -3.77 -13.03 -7.15
C ALA A 128 -5.02 -13.20 -8.03
N TYR A 129 -6.12 -13.72 -7.47
CA TYR A 129 -7.40 -13.84 -8.17
C TYR A 129 -7.95 -12.48 -8.62
N MET A 130 -7.82 -11.45 -7.79
CA MET A 130 -8.20 -10.07 -8.12
C MET A 130 -7.21 -9.40 -9.11
N GLY A 131 -6.11 -10.03 -9.47
CA GLY A 131 -5.05 -9.42 -10.25
C GLY A 131 -4.32 -8.29 -9.48
N ALA A 132 -4.30 -8.38 -8.15
CA ALA A 132 -3.64 -7.42 -7.28
C ALA A 132 -2.13 -7.73 -7.22
N PRO A 133 -1.25 -6.73 -7.45
CA PRO A 133 0.19 -6.92 -7.37
C PRO A 133 0.72 -7.01 -5.93
N ALA A 134 -0.07 -6.60 -4.95
CA ALA A 134 0.32 -6.59 -3.54
C ALA A 134 -0.85 -6.92 -2.62
N TYR A 135 -0.50 -7.39 -1.41
CA TYR A 135 -1.42 -7.59 -0.30
C TYR A 135 -0.81 -7.00 0.98
N LEU A 136 -1.64 -6.26 1.74
CA LEU A 136 -1.23 -5.65 2.99
C LEU A 136 -1.58 -6.56 4.17
N MET A 137 -0.62 -6.75 5.09
CA MET A 137 -0.77 -7.56 6.30
C MET A 137 -0.13 -6.85 7.50
N GLU A 138 -0.65 -7.15 8.70
CA GLU A 138 0.00 -6.73 9.94
C GLU A 138 1.38 -7.38 10.09
N ALA A 139 2.38 -6.60 10.46
CA ALA A 139 3.76 -7.08 10.66
C ALA A 139 3.84 -8.28 11.61
N LYS A 140 3.08 -8.23 12.71
CA LYS A 140 3.02 -9.33 13.70
C LYS A 140 2.53 -10.65 13.11
N GLU A 141 1.59 -10.62 12.17
CA GLU A 141 1.03 -11.83 11.54
C GLU A 141 2.03 -12.47 10.60
N ILE A 142 2.75 -11.66 9.83
CA ILE A 142 3.82 -12.12 8.94
C ILE A 142 4.91 -12.81 9.75
N LEU A 143 5.32 -12.23 10.88
CA LEU A 143 6.39 -12.77 11.72
C LEU A 143 5.97 -14.02 12.49
N LEU A 144 4.73 -14.09 13.00
CA LEU A 144 4.18 -15.28 13.66
C LEU A 144 4.11 -16.48 12.72
N ASP A 145 3.73 -16.29 11.46
CA ASP A 145 3.66 -17.36 10.47
C ASP A 145 5.06 -17.85 10.07
N ALA A 146 6.04 -16.96 10.00
CA ALA A 146 7.43 -17.32 9.72
C ALA A 146 8.03 -18.24 10.79
N ASP A 147 7.69 -18.02 12.05
CA ASP A 147 8.17 -18.84 13.17
C ASP A 147 7.49 -20.22 13.25
N ALA A 148 6.20 -20.29 12.86
CA ALA A 148 5.39 -21.49 13.09
C ALA A 148 5.58 -22.59 12.02
N TRP A 149 5.90 -22.27 10.77
CA TRP A 149 5.79 -23.20 9.64
C TRP A 149 7.00 -23.32 8.73
N GLY A 150 8.09 -22.62 9.02
CA GLY A 150 9.38 -22.76 8.29
C GLY A 150 9.33 -22.36 6.79
N SER A 151 8.18 -21.96 6.29
CA SER A 151 8.01 -21.39 4.95
C SER A 151 7.13 -20.15 5.09
N PRO A 152 7.74 -18.99 5.07
CA PRO A 152 7.06 -17.75 5.36
C PRO A 152 5.92 -17.48 4.36
N THR A 153 4.87 -16.82 4.84
CA THR A 153 3.76 -16.30 4.00
C THR A 153 4.29 -15.53 2.80
N VAL A 154 5.38 -14.79 2.97
CA VAL A 154 6.07 -14.04 1.91
C VAL A 154 6.49 -14.94 0.75
N ASP A 155 7.14 -16.09 0.98
CA ASP A 155 7.54 -17.02 -0.09
C ASP A 155 6.34 -17.56 -0.87
N ARG A 156 5.24 -17.84 -0.18
CA ARG A 156 4.00 -18.33 -0.79
C ARG A 156 3.32 -17.26 -1.63
N ALA A 157 3.32 -16.01 -1.16
CA ALA A 157 2.81 -14.87 -1.91
C ALA A 157 3.65 -14.60 -3.17
N HIS A 158 4.97 -14.64 -3.05
CA HIS A 158 5.87 -14.48 -4.21
C HIS A 158 5.66 -15.58 -5.25
N ASN A 159 5.38 -16.83 -4.83
CA ASN A 159 5.03 -17.90 -5.75
C ASN A 159 3.69 -17.66 -6.49
N ALA A 160 2.82 -16.82 -5.93
CA ALA A 160 1.59 -16.35 -6.57
C ALA A 160 1.75 -15.01 -7.31
N ASN A 161 2.97 -14.47 -7.41
CA ASN A 161 3.31 -13.14 -7.95
C ASN A 161 2.62 -11.99 -7.19
N VAL A 162 2.48 -12.11 -5.88
CA VAL A 162 1.91 -11.10 -5.00
C VAL A 162 3.00 -10.63 -4.03
N CYS A 163 3.21 -9.32 -3.95
CA CYS A 163 4.06 -8.69 -2.94
C CYS A 163 3.37 -8.66 -1.59
N ILE A 164 4.13 -8.74 -0.50
CA ILE A 164 3.63 -8.56 0.86
C ILE A 164 4.13 -7.23 1.41
N PHE A 165 3.19 -6.39 1.84
CA PHE A 165 3.43 -5.11 2.45
C PHE A 165 3.03 -5.18 3.93
N ALA A 166 3.98 -4.92 4.82
CA ALA A 166 3.80 -5.02 6.27
C ALA A 166 3.35 -3.71 6.88
N ILE A 167 2.24 -3.71 7.62
CA ILE A 167 1.72 -2.56 8.37
C ILE A 167 2.18 -2.66 9.82
N GLY A 168 2.52 -1.51 10.46
CA GLY A 168 2.89 -1.45 11.88
C GLY A 168 4.33 -1.88 12.15
N ALA A 169 5.25 -1.52 11.26
CA ALA A 169 6.68 -1.76 11.40
C ALA A 169 7.37 -0.53 12.02
N ASP A 170 7.03 -0.22 13.29
CA ASP A 170 7.39 1.04 13.95
C ASP A 170 8.61 0.92 14.89
N ASP A 171 9.29 -0.22 14.92
CA ASP A 171 10.52 -0.43 15.67
C ASP A 171 11.57 -1.18 14.85
N GLU A 172 12.86 -0.99 15.22
CA GLU A 172 14.00 -1.54 14.50
C GLU A 172 13.97 -3.08 14.41
N ASP A 173 13.60 -3.76 15.47
CA ASP A 173 13.64 -5.23 15.51
C ASP A 173 12.58 -5.82 14.60
N THR A 174 11.39 -5.24 14.57
CA THR A 174 10.30 -5.58 13.64
C THR A 174 10.74 -5.35 12.20
N VAL A 175 11.29 -4.18 11.86
CA VAL A 175 11.78 -3.89 10.49
C VAL A 175 12.85 -4.89 10.07
N LYS A 176 13.86 -5.14 10.93
CA LYS A 176 14.94 -6.11 10.65
C LYS A 176 14.40 -7.53 10.42
N ALA A 177 13.42 -7.94 11.22
CA ALA A 177 12.78 -9.26 11.08
C ALA A 177 12.02 -9.35 9.74
N LEU A 178 11.24 -8.34 9.37
CA LEU A 178 10.51 -8.28 8.09
C LEU A 178 11.43 -8.31 6.88
N VAL A 179 12.55 -7.59 6.92
CA VAL A 179 13.57 -7.62 5.87
C VAL A 179 14.18 -9.03 5.74
N ARG A 180 14.46 -9.71 6.86
CA ARG A 180 15.00 -11.09 6.85
C ARG A 180 14.05 -12.11 6.23
N VAL A 181 12.74 -11.98 6.45
CA VAL A 181 11.75 -12.88 5.83
C VAL A 181 11.42 -12.48 4.39
N GLY A 182 12.03 -11.41 3.87
CA GLY A 182 11.90 -11.00 2.47
C GLY A 182 10.65 -10.19 2.16
N CYS A 183 10.09 -9.50 3.16
CA CYS A 183 8.95 -8.61 2.96
C CYS A 183 9.27 -7.51 1.93
N ASP A 184 8.33 -7.23 1.03
CA ASP A 184 8.56 -6.33 -0.11
C ASP A 184 8.48 -4.86 0.28
N ALA A 185 7.64 -4.53 1.27
CA ALA A 185 7.52 -3.18 1.79
C ALA A 185 7.15 -3.15 3.28
N VAL A 186 7.57 -2.09 3.95
CA VAL A 186 7.17 -1.78 5.32
C VAL A 186 6.47 -0.42 5.37
N LEU A 187 5.34 -0.37 6.08
CA LEU A 187 4.57 0.83 6.36
C LEU A 187 4.83 1.21 7.81
N THR A 188 5.39 2.38 8.04
CA THR A 188 5.88 2.83 9.35
C THR A 188 5.65 4.33 9.58
N HIS A 189 5.57 4.74 10.85
CA HIS A 189 5.55 6.14 11.25
C HIS A 189 6.97 6.75 11.30
N ASP A 190 8.02 5.90 11.35
CA ASP A 190 9.43 6.34 11.34
C ASP A 190 10.16 5.83 10.09
N ALA A 191 9.95 6.52 8.98
CA ALA A 191 10.58 6.19 7.72
C ALA A 191 12.11 6.38 7.73
N VAL A 192 12.63 7.30 8.54
CA VAL A 192 14.07 7.56 8.63
C VAL A 192 14.76 6.37 9.30
N MET A 193 14.22 5.87 10.40
CA MET A 193 14.71 4.66 11.07
C MET A 193 14.65 3.46 10.11
N ALA A 194 13.48 3.20 9.53
CA ALA A 194 13.30 2.06 8.64
C ALA A 194 14.23 2.11 7.41
N ARG A 195 14.43 3.29 6.83
CA ARG A 195 15.32 3.48 5.68
C ARG A 195 16.76 3.09 5.98
N GLY A 196 17.24 3.31 7.19
CA GLY A 196 18.56 2.88 7.64
C GLY A 196 18.76 1.37 7.74
N LEU A 197 17.68 0.59 7.69
CA LEU A 197 17.69 -0.87 7.94
C LEU A 197 17.40 -1.72 6.68
N VAL A 198 16.89 -1.13 5.59
CA VAL A 198 16.44 -1.86 4.38
C VAL A 198 17.47 -1.93 3.24
N TRP A 199 18.75 -1.75 3.54
CA TRP A 199 19.88 -1.82 2.59
C TRP A 199 20.48 -3.21 2.45
#